data_5561e66abe682f08d33ae5cf8fa4177d
#
_entry.id   5561e66abe682f08d33ae5cf8fa4177d
#
_cell.length_a   1.000
_cell.length_b   1.000
_cell.length_c   1.000
_cell.angle_alpha   90.00
_cell.angle_beta   90.00
_cell.angle_gamma   90.00
#
_symmetry.space_group_name_H-M   'P 1'
#
loop_
_entity.id
_entity.type
_entity.pdbx_description
1 polymer ?
#
loop_
_entity_poly.entity_id
_entity_poly.type
_entity_poly.pdbx_seq_one_letter_code
_entity_poly.pdbx_strand_id
1 'polypeptide(L)'
;MHRTVSLDYGVVLEGEVELVLDSGEVRLLKRGDVAVQRGTNHAWRNVTPDVVDDNGVKTGQWARMLYVLQPSEEIEIDGRRLGEVVDGIGVRAST
;
A
#
# COMPACT_ATOMS: atom_id res chain seq x y z
N MET A 1 14.56 -4.89 20.71
CA MET A 1 13.20 -4.61 20.23
C MET A 1 12.98 -5.29 18.88
N HIS A 2 11.97 -6.11 18.80
CA HIS A 2 11.66 -6.80 17.59
C HIS A 2 10.64 -6.02 16.78
N ARG A 3 10.95 -5.81 15.53
CA ARG A 3 10.04 -5.19 14.62
C ARG A 3 9.22 -6.30 13.96
N THR A 4 7.92 -6.25 14.16
CA THR A 4 7.05 -7.20 13.50
C THR A 4 7.00 -6.87 12.02
N VAL A 5 7.35 -7.83 11.19
CA VAL A 5 7.23 -7.69 9.75
C VAL A 5 5.83 -8.14 9.37
N SER A 6 5.10 -7.29 8.68
CA SER A 6 3.79 -7.65 8.18
C SER A 6 3.80 -7.66 6.67
N LEU A 7 2.99 -8.53 6.12
CA LEU A 7 2.70 -8.57 4.70
C LEU A 7 1.30 -8.04 4.53
N ASP A 8 1.18 -6.95 3.80
CA ASP A 8 -0.06 -6.22 3.68
C ASP A 8 -0.59 -6.30 2.26
N TYR A 9 -1.85 -6.64 2.12
CA TYR A 9 -2.55 -6.62 0.85
C TYR A 9 -3.59 -5.53 0.87
N GLY A 10 -3.57 -4.68 -0.12
CA GLY A 10 -4.58 -3.64 -0.28
C GLY A 10 -5.28 -3.80 -1.60
N VAL A 11 -6.60 -3.84 -1.58
CA VAL A 11 -7.42 -3.96 -2.79
C VAL A 11 -8.30 -2.74 -2.88
N VAL A 12 -8.31 -2.08 -4.03
CA VAL A 12 -9.22 -0.98 -4.27
C VAL A 12 -10.58 -1.56 -4.65
N LEU A 13 -11.59 -1.28 -3.83
CA LEU A 13 -12.96 -1.74 -4.08
C LEU A 13 -13.76 -0.71 -4.85
N GLU A 14 -13.54 0.56 -4.56
CA GLU A 14 -14.23 1.67 -5.24
C GLU A 14 -13.27 2.85 -5.33
N GLY A 15 -13.40 3.61 -6.40
CA GLY A 15 -12.64 4.83 -6.59
C GLY A 15 -11.26 4.62 -7.15
N GLU A 16 -10.43 5.63 -7.01
CA GLU A 16 -9.06 5.63 -7.47
C GLU A 16 -8.16 6.15 -6.37
N VAL A 17 -7.04 5.48 -6.17
CA VAL A 17 -6.15 5.78 -5.08
C VAL A 17 -4.72 5.80 -5.62
N GLU A 18 -3.95 6.77 -5.16
CA GLU A 18 -2.53 6.77 -5.42
C GLU A 18 -1.78 6.21 -4.22
N LEU A 19 -0.89 5.31 -4.49
CA LEU A 19 0.06 4.81 -3.51
C LEU A 19 1.35 5.59 -3.68
N VAL A 20 1.75 6.28 -2.62
CA VAL A 20 2.97 7.09 -2.62
C VAL A 20 4.00 6.36 -1.78
N LEU A 21 5.11 6.00 -2.40
CA LEU A 21 6.18 5.29 -1.74
C LEU A 21 7.21 6.27 -1.17
N ASP A 22 7.98 5.82 -0.21
CA ASP A 22 9.00 6.65 0.42
C ASP A 22 10.11 7.07 -0.55
N SER A 23 10.27 6.35 -1.65
CA SER A 23 11.18 6.73 -2.73
C SER A 23 10.68 7.92 -3.55
N GLY A 24 9.44 8.34 -3.34
CA GLY A 24 8.78 9.35 -4.16
C GLY A 24 8.03 8.77 -5.34
N GLU A 25 8.11 7.47 -5.57
CA GLU A 25 7.36 6.83 -6.63
C GLU A 25 5.87 6.82 -6.30
N VAL A 26 5.05 7.08 -7.31
CA VAL A 26 3.60 7.13 -7.17
C VAL A 26 2.98 6.12 -8.13
N ARG A 27 2.05 5.32 -7.62
CA ARG A 27 1.32 4.34 -8.41
C ARG A 27 -0.17 4.60 -8.32
N LEU A 28 -0.82 4.71 -9.46
CA LEU A 28 -2.27 4.84 -9.50
C LEU A 28 -2.90 3.45 -9.47
N LEU A 29 -3.80 3.25 -8.51
CA LEU A 29 -4.56 2.01 -8.38
C LEU A 29 -6.02 2.30 -8.60
N LYS A 30 -6.65 1.46 -9.39
CA LYS A 30 -8.07 1.54 -9.70
C LYS A 30 -8.78 0.33 -9.15
N ARG A 31 -10.10 0.34 -9.24
CA ARG A 31 -10.94 -0.75 -8.76
C ARG A 31 -10.40 -2.10 -9.22
N GLY A 32 -10.22 -3.00 -8.27
CA GLY A 32 -9.73 -4.34 -8.51
C GLY A 32 -8.21 -4.47 -8.48
N ASP A 33 -7.48 -3.37 -8.45
CA ASP A 33 -6.03 -3.43 -8.35
C ASP A 33 -5.62 -3.80 -6.94
N VAL A 34 -4.56 -4.58 -6.85
CA VAL A 34 -4.04 -5.09 -5.60
C VAL A 34 -2.63 -4.60 -5.41
N ALA A 35 -2.36 -4.05 -4.23
CA ALA A 35 -1.01 -3.69 -3.82
C ALA A 35 -0.55 -4.66 -2.75
N VAL A 36 0.65 -5.17 -2.90
CA VAL A 36 1.28 -6.03 -1.90
C VAL A 36 2.45 -5.27 -1.32
N GLN A 37 2.44 -5.10 -0.01
CA GLN A 37 3.47 -4.33 0.67
C GLN A 37 4.02 -5.09 1.85
N ARG A 38 5.26 -4.82 2.16
CA ARG A 38 5.95 -5.46 3.25
C ARG A 38 6.70 -4.43 4.06
N GLY A 39 6.08 -4.02 5.16
CA GLY A 39 6.74 -3.20 6.17
C GLY A 39 7.32 -1.88 5.69
N THR A 40 6.89 -1.37 4.56
CA THR A 40 7.43 -0.13 4.01
C THR A 40 6.60 1.07 4.42
N ASN A 41 7.26 2.22 4.48
CA ASN A 41 6.55 3.46 4.66
C ASN A 41 5.88 3.85 3.36
N HIS A 42 4.61 4.15 3.44
CA HIS A 42 3.83 4.54 2.28
C HIS A 42 2.66 5.41 2.72
N ALA A 43 2.10 6.11 1.79
CA ALA A 43 0.90 6.90 2.00
C ALA A 43 -0.11 6.60 0.92
N TRP A 44 -1.37 6.70 1.26
CA TRP A 44 -2.47 6.54 0.33
C TRP A 44 -3.15 7.87 0.13
N ARG A 45 -3.48 8.18 -1.11
CA ARG A 45 -4.18 9.41 -1.43
C ARG A 45 -5.37 9.10 -2.31
N ASN A 46 -6.54 9.55 -1.89
CA ASN A 46 -7.75 9.40 -2.68
C ASN A 46 -7.71 10.40 -3.84
N VAL A 47 -7.67 9.90 -5.04
CA VAL A 47 -7.67 10.71 -6.26
C VAL A 47 -8.88 10.41 -7.13
N THR A 48 -9.92 9.86 -6.52
CA THR A 48 -11.17 9.60 -7.23
C THR A 48 -11.70 10.89 -7.82
N PRO A 49 -12.03 10.90 -9.12
CA PRO A 49 -12.55 12.12 -9.74
C PRO A 49 -13.84 12.61 -9.08
N ASP A 50 -13.97 13.91 -8.98
CA ASP A 50 -15.19 14.52 -8.51
C ASP A 50 -16.32 14.24 -9.48
N VAL A 51 -17.53 14.15 -8.94
CA VAL A 51 -18.73 14.11 -9.75
C VAL A 51 -19.26 15.54 -9.85
N VAL A 52 -19.56 15.97 -11.07
CA VAL A 52 -20.10 17.29 -11.34
C VAL A 52 -21.56 17.14 -11.72
N ASP A 53 -22.43 17.82 -11.00
CA ASP A 53 -23.87 17.78 -11.28
C ASP A 53 -24.25 18.76 -12.41
N ASP A 54 -25.54 18.78 -12.76
CA ASP A 54 -26.05 19.64 -13.82
C ASP A 54 -25.87 21.13 -13.54
N ASN A 55 -25.68 21.48 -12.29
CA ASN A 55 -25.47 22.86 -11.87
C ASN A 55 -24.00 23.23 -11.77
N GLY A 56 -23.11 22.32 -12.15
CA GLY A 56 -21.68 22.54 -12.07
C GLY A 56 -21.09 22.36 -10.66
N VAL A 57 -21.85 21.80 -9.74
CA VAL A 57 -21.38 21.58 -8.38
C VAL A 57 -20.56 20.30 -8.35
N LYS A 58 -19.34 20.43 -7.85
CA LYS A 58 -18.43 19.30 -7.70
C LYS A 58 -18.62 18.64 -6.34
N THR A 59 -18.74 17.34 -6.35
CA THR A 59 -18.85 16.55 -5.12
C THR A 59 -17.72 15.55 -5.09
N GLY A 60 -16.90 15.61 -4.05
CA GLY A 60 -15.81 14.66 -3.85
C GLY A 60 -16.36 13.26 -3.68
N GLN A 61 -15.63 12.30 -4.15
CA GLN A 61 -16.02 10.90 -4.12
C GLN A 61 -15.16 10.12 -3.14
N TRP A 62 -15.75 9.08 -2.57
CA TRP A 62 -15.08 8.19 -1.65
C TRP A 62 -14.23 7.19 -2.42
N ALA A 63 -13.12 6.83 -1.83
CA ALA A 63 -12.40 5.63 -2.21
C ALA A 63 -12.61 4.59 -1.12
N ARG A 64 -12.72 3.35 -1.50
CA ARG A 64 -12.89 2.26 -0.56
C ARG A 64 -11.84 1.20 -0.84
N MET A 65 -11.17 0.77 0.21
CA MET A 65 -10.14 -0.25 0.11
C MET A 65 -10.38 -1.33 1.15
N LEU A 66 -9.98 -2.53 0.79
CA LEU A 66 -9.91 -3.65 1.73
C LEU A 66 -8.44 -3.93 2.01
N TYR A 67 -8.11 -4.00 3.29
CA TYR A 67 -6.76 -4.37 3.71
C TYR A 67 -6.77 -5.71 4.41
N VAL A 68 -5.79 -6.51 4.08
CA VAL A 68 -5.51 -7.74 4.81
C VAL A 68 -4.09 -7.60 5.34
N LEU A 69 -3.96 -7.58 6.65
CA LEU A 69 -2.68 -7.48 7.32
C LEU A 69 -2.33 -8.87 7.85
N GLN A 70 -1.22 -9.39 7.37
CA GLN A 70 -0.81 -10.73 7.74
C GLN A 70 0.57 -10.64 8.38
N PRO A 71 0.69 -10.96 9.67
CA PRO A 71 2.00 -10.99 10.28
C PRO A 71 2.82 -12.10 9.63
N SER A 72 4.05 -11.78 9.31
CA SER A 72 4.98 -12.78 8.81
C SER A 72 6.06 -13.03 9.83
N GLU A 73 6.46 -14.29 9.94
CA GLU A 73 7.53 -14.64 10.83
C GLU A 73 8.87 -14.23 10.24
N GLU A 74 9.76 -13.79 11.09
CA GLU A 74 11.12 -13.56 10.71
C GLU A 74 11.83 -14.89 10.57
N ILE A 75 12.62 -15.01 9.53
CA ILE A 75 13.40 -16.21 9.27
C ILE A 75 14.84 -15.93 9.63
N GLU A 76 15.44 -16.78 10.45
CA GLU A 76 16.85 -16.68 10.79
C GLU A 76 17.68 -17.56 9.86
N ILE A 77 18.72 -16.96 9.31
CA ILE A 77 19.71 -17.66 8.51
C ILE A 77 21.08 -17.31 9.06
N ASP A 78 21.81 -18.31 9.54
CA ASP A 78 23.14 -18.11 10.15
C ASP A 78 23.13 -17.06 11.25
N GLY A 79 22.10 -17.07 12.09
CA GLY A 79 21.96 -16.12 13.19
C GLY A 79 21.44 -14.75 12.78
N ARG A 80 21.06 -14.59 11.53
CA ARG A 80 20.47 -13.35 11.04
C ARG A 80 19.00 -13.54 10.72
N ARG A 81 18.24 -12.48 10.97
CA ARG A 81 16.84 -12.49 10.61
C ARG A 81 16.69 -12.11 9.16
N LEU A 82 16.01 -12.96 8.43
CA LEU A 82 15.81 -12.72 7.00
C LEU A 82 15.07 -11.42 6.71
N GLY A 83 14.14 -11.04 7.56
CA GLY A 83 13.41 -9.78 7.38
C GLY A 83 14.31 -8.57 7.36
N GLU A 84 15.33 -8.54 8.20
CA GLU A 84 16.28 -7.45 8.22
C GLU A 84 17.17 -7.46 6.98
N VAL A 85 17.57 -8.63 6.55
CA VAL A 85 18.39 -8.78 5.34
C VAL A 85 17.62 -8.36 4.11
N VAL A 86 16.36 -8.75 4.02
CA VAL A 86 15.51 -8.40 2.88
C VAL A 86 15.34 -6.89 2.77
N ASP A 87 15.14 -6.22 3.89
CA ASP A 87 15.05 -4.76 3.88
C ASP A 87 16.36 -4.13 3.43
N GLY A 88 17.48 -4.70 3.83
CA GLY A 88 18.79 -4.19 3.45
C GLY A 88 19.11 -4.33 1.97
N ILE A 89 18.59 -5.34 1.33
CA ILE A 89 18.84 -5.58 -0.09
C ILE A 89 17.74 -5.00 -1.00
N GLY A 90 16.79 -4.29 -0.42
CA GLY A 90 15.78 -3.62 -1.21
C GLY A 90 14.72 -4.52 -1.81
N VAL A 91 14.61 -5.75 -1.37
CA VAL A 91 13.56 -6.65 -1.82
C VAL A 91 12.30 -6.32 -1.04
N ARG A 92 11.64 -5.30 -1.47
CA ARG A 92 10.43 -4.83 -0.81
C ARG A 92 9.26 -5.08 -1.69
N ALA A 93 8.27 -5.65 -1.10
CA ALA A 93 7.06 -5.96 -1.84
C ALA A 93 6.30 -4.72 -2.24
N SER A 94 6.62 -3.64 -1.65
CA SER A 94 5.97 -2.50 -2.12
C SER A 94 6.31 -2.20 -3.48
N THR A 95 6.62 -2.94 -3.57
CA THR A 95 6.43 -2.40 -4.44
C THR A 95 5.85 -2.31 -5.01
#